data_267a2180eb99c557185d7776c7180fa7
#
_entry.id   267a2180eb99c557185d7776c7180fa7
#
_cell.length_a   1.000
_cell.length_b   1.000
_cell.length_c   1.000
_cell.angle_alpha   90.00
_cell.angle_beta   90.00
_cell.angle_gamma   90.00
#
_symmetry.space_group_name_H-M   'P 1'
#
loop_
_entity.id
_entity.type
_entity.pdbx_description
1 polymer ?
#
loop_
_entity_poly.entity_id
_entity_poly.type
_entity_poly.pdbx_seq_one_letter_code
_entity_poly.pdbx_strand_id
1 'polypeptide(L)'
;MQTKLTFKQIITAGLIAGGASAIFNAILFYTFHAARILVDTIHIQPNTPLTIAPIVISSIMPSIIGSIVFYFIEKYTSNGFKIFRILSIVLVTLSLISPFTNIPNVTFGYAMVLNVMHIIVAGELLYFIGKKVKAKA
;
A
#
# COMPACT_ATOMS: atom_id res chain seq x y z
N MET A 1 -23.93 -16.73 -13.67
CA MET A 1 -22.51 -17.06 -13.36
C MET A 1 -21.70 -15.76 -13.45
N GLN A 2 -21.24 -15.22 -12.32
CA GLN A 2 -20.35 -14.04 -12.39
C GLN A 2 -19.01 -14.47 -12.99
N THR A 3 -18.62 -13.82 -14.06
CA THR A 3 -17.32 -14.09 -14.72
C THR A 3 -16.18 -13.57 -13.85
N LYS A 4 -15.37 -14.48 -13.31
CA LYS A 4 -14.20 -14.12 -12.50
C LYS A 4 -13.23 -13.24 -13.29
N LEU A 5 -12.51 -12.36 -12.59
CA LEU A 5 -11.47 -11.53 -13.19
C LEU A 5 -10.29 -12.39 -13.68
N THR A 6 -9.74 -12.04 -14.83
CA THR A 6 -8.53 -12.69 -15.33
C THR A 6 -7.29 -12.20 -14.58
N PHE A 7 -6.23 -13.02 -14.53
CA PHE A 7 -4.96 -12.65 -13.93
C PHE A 7 -4.43 -11.32 -14.48
N LYS A 8 -4.47 -11.14 -15.80
CA LYS A 8 -4.04 -9.88 -16.46
C LYS A 8 -4.81 -8.67 -15.95
N GLN A 9 -6.13 -8.77 -15.79
CA GLN A 9 -6.96 -7.66 -15.32
C GLN A 9 -6.63 -7.29 -13.87
N ILE A 10 -6.36 -8.28 -13.03
CA ILE A 10 -6.03 -8.09 -11.61
C ILE A 10 -4.64 -7.46 -11.47
N ILE A 11 -3.63 -7.98 -12.18
CA ILE A 11 -2.27 -7.43 -12.13
C ILE A 11 -2.25 -6.00 -12.71
N THR A 12 -2.98 -5.73 -13.78
CA THR A 12 -3.10 -4.37 -14.32
C THR A 12 -3.70 -3.41 -13.28
N ALA A 13 -4.73 -3.84 -12.54
CA ALA A 13 -5.29 -3.03 -11.46
C ALA A 13 -4.27 -2.76 -10.35
N GLY A 14 -3.48 -3.77 -9.97
CA GLY A 14 -2.41 -3.62 -8.99
C GLY A 14 -1.29 -2.70 -9.43
N LEU A 15 -0.88 -2.76 -10.69
CA LEU A 15 0.13 -1.85 -11.24
C LEU A 15 -0.35 -0.39 -11.26
N ILE A 16 -1.61 -0.17 -11.64
CA ILE A 16 -2.22 1.16 -11.60
C ILE A 16 -2.31 1.66 -10.16
N ALA A 17 -2.77 0.82 -9.23
CA ALA A 17 -2.84 1.16 -7.81
C ALA A 17 -1.46 1.49 -7.24
N GLY A 18 -0.45 0.68 -7.52
CA GLY A 18 0.93 0.91 -7.09
C GLY A 18 1.52 2.19 -7.66
N GLY A 19 1.29 2.49 -8.94
CA GLY A 19 1.72 3.72 -9.58
C GLY A 19 1.04 4.96 -8.98
N ALA A 20 -0.28 4.91 -8.77
CA ALA A 20 -1.04 5.99 -8.12
C ALA A 20 -0.54 6.21 -6.69
N SER A 21 -0.40 5.14 -5.91
CA SER A 21 0.15 5.22 -4.54
C SER A 21 1.56 5.81 -4.51
N ALA A 22 2.42 5.41 -5.45
CA ALA A 22 3.78 5.94 -5.54
C ALA A 22 3.80 7.45 -5.79
N ILE A 23 2.91 7.96 -6.65
CA ILE A 23 2.78 9.39 -6.91
C ILE A 23 2.29 10.12 -5.66
N PHE A 24 1.21 9.67 -5.02
CA PHE A 24 0.71 10.30 -3.79
C PHE A 24 1.74 10.27 -2.66
N ASN A 25 2.40 9.13 -2.46
CA ASN A 25 3.40 8.98 -1.41
C ASN A 25 4.67 9.81 -1.70
N ALA A 26 5.05 9.98 -2.96
CA ALA A 26 6.13 10.89 -3.35
C ALA A 26 5.79 12.36 -3.02
N ILE A 27 4.56 12.79 -3.30
CA ILE A 27 4.10 14.15 -2.94
C ILE A 27 4.14 14.33 -1.42
N LEU A 28 3.63 13.36 -0.65
CA LEU A 28 3.69 13.40 0.81
C LEU A 28 5.13 13.45 1.31
N PHE A 29 6.02 12.61 0.74
CA PHE A 29 7.42 12.60 1.13
C PHE A 29 8.07 13.99 0.97
N TYR A 30 7.99 14.59 -0.21
CA TYR A 30 8.60 15.90 -0.45
C TYR A 30 7.96 17.00 0.39
N THR A 31 6.63 16.97 0.58
CA THR A 31 5.92 17.93 1.40
C THR A 31 6.36 17.87 2.86
N PHE A 32 6.37 16.67 3.45
CA PHE A 32 6.73 16.51 4.86
C PHE A 32 8.23 16.55 5.13
N HIS A 33 9.05 16.26 4.12
CA HIS A 33 10.48 16.47 4.18
C HIS A 33 10.80 17.98 4.18
N ALA A 34 10.17 18.78 3.31
CA ALA A 34 10.30 20.23 3.32
C ALA A 34 9.78 20.86 4.63
N ALA A 35 8.73 20.30 5.22
CA ALA A 35 8.21 20.71 6.53
C ALA A 35 9.06 20.24 7.72
N ARG A 36 10.17 19.55 7.49
CA ARG A 36 11.07 18.99 8.51
C ARG A 36 10.39 18.01 9.49
N ILE A 37 9.35 17.33 9.04
CA ILE A 37 8.69 16.23 9.77
C ILE A 37 9.39 14.91 9.44
N LEU A 38 9.69 14.67 8.16
CA LEU A 38 10.56 13.58 7.70
C LEU A 38 12.00 14.08 7.66
N VAL A 39 12.74 13.87 8.74
CA VAL A 39 14.12 14.35 8.88
C VAL A 39 15.13 13.24 8.60
N ASP A 40 16.28 13.59 7.99
CA ASP A 40 17.34 12.65 7.62
C ASP A 40 18.10 12.07 8.82
N THR A 41 17.93 12.65 10.01
CA THR A 41 18.53 12.14 11.25
C THR A 41 17.83 10.87 11.78
N ILE A 42 16.65 10.56 11.29
CA ILE A 42 15.92 9.32 11.60
C ILE A 42 16.21 8.31 10.49
N HIS A 43 16.82 7.19 10.85
CA HIS A 43 17.20 6.15 9.93
C HIS A 43 16.18 5.00 9.95
N ILE A 44 15.65 4.65 8.80
CA ILE A 44 14.73 3.50 8.62
C ILE A 44 15.48 2.16 8.61
N GLN A 45 16.78 2.19 8.29
CA GLN A 45 17.74 1.09 8.37
C GLN A 45 19.06 1.63 8.90
N PRO A 46 19.98 0.79 9.39
CA PRO A 46 21.28 1.25 9.89
C PRO A 46 21.97 2.19 8.89
N ASN A 47 22.26 3.42 9.33
CA ASN A 47 22.91 4.47 8.56
C ASN A 47 22.21 4.89 7.24
N THR A 48 20.91 4.62 7.10
CA THR A 48 20.17 4.95 5.89
C THR A 48 18.93 5.78 6.22
N PRO A 49 18.91 7.07 5.85
CA PRO A 49 17.71 7.90 5.98
C PRO A 49 16.64 7.45 4.98
N LEU A 50 15.40 7.87 5.22
CA LEU A 50 14.31 7.66 4.28
C LEU A 50 14.55 8.49 3.01
N THR A 51 14.55 7.83 1.86
CA THR A 51 14.66 8.46 0.54
C THR A 51 13.45 8.13 -0.32
N ILE A 52 13.35 8.75 -1.49
CA ILE A 52 12.23 8.51 -2.41
C ILE A 52 12.19 7.07 -2.95
N ALA A 53 13.34 6.43 -3.14
CA ALA A 53 13.39 5.08 -3.72
C ALA A 53 12.67 4.02 -2.87
N PRO A 54 12.93 3.88 -1.55
CA PRO A 54 12.14 3.00 -0.69
C PRO A 54 10.64 3.29 -0.72
N ILE A 55 10.24 4.56 -0.81
CA ILE A 55 8.83 4.96 -0.84
C ILE A 55 8.15 4.46 -2.12
N VAL A 56 8.77 4.66 -3.27
CA VAL A 56 8.25 4.17 -4.56
C VAL A 56 8.16 2.64 -4.55
N ILE A 57 9.22 1.96 -4.13
CA ILE A 57 9.27 0.50 -4.07
C ILE A 57 8.20 -0.04 -3.11
N SER A 58 8.08 0.54 -1.91
CA SER A 58 7.08 0.11 -0.91
C SER A 58 5.64 0.46 -1.28
N SER A 59 5.43 1.30 -2.27
CA SER A 59 4.10 1.57 -2.84
C SER A 59 3.73 0.57 -3.94
N ILE A 60 4.68 0.24 -4.82
CA ILE A 60 4.43 -0.62 -5.98
C ILE A 60 4.43 -2.10 -5.61
N MET A 61 5.45 -2.56 -4.87
CA MET A 61 5.61 -3.99 -4.56
C MET A 61 4.44 -4.59 -3.78
N PRO A 62 3.94 -3.98 -2.69
CA PRO A 62 2.77 -4.50 -1.98
C PRO A 62 1.52 -4.53 -2.84
N SER A 63 1.35 -3.57 -3.76
CA SER A 63 0.21 -3.52 -4.67
C SER A 63 0.23 -4.68 -5.68
N ILE A 64 1.40 -5.05 -6.19
CA ILE A 64 1.56 -6.21 -7.06
C ILE A 64 1.31 -7.49 -6.28
N ILE A 65 1.96 -7.67 -5.12
CA ILE A 65 1.81 -8.85 -4.26
C ILE A 65 0.35 -9.00 -3.82
N GLY A 66 -0.28 -7.92 -3.37
CA GLY A 66 -1.69 -7.92 -2.98
C GLY A 66 -2.62 -8.31 -4.13
N SER A 67 -2.31 -7.89 -5.36
CA SER A 67 -3.05 -8.30 -6.56
C SER A 67 -2.91 -9.80 -6.84
N ILE A 68 -1.73 -10.37 -6.66
CA ILE A 68 -1.51 -11.81 -6.79
C ILE A 68 -2.31 -12.57 -5.73
N VAL A 69 -2.25 -12.11 -4.48
CA VAL A 69 -3.04 -12.69 -3.38
C VAL A 69 -4.54 -12.62 -3.70
N PHE A 70 -5.01 -11.45 -4.17
CA PHE A 70 -6.41 -11.31 -4.59
C PHE A 70 -6.80 -12.28 -5.70
N TYR A 71 -5.94 -12.50 -6.71
CA TYR A 71 -6.20 -13.46 -7.78
C TYR A 71 -6.46 -14.86 -7.22
N PHE A 72 -5.65 -15.33 -6.28
CA PHE A 72 -5.87 -16.65 -5.68
C PHE A 72 -7.13 -16.70 -4.82
N ILE A 73 -7.40 -15.67 -4.01
CA ILE A 73 -8.64 -15.59 -3.24
C ILE A 73 -9.86 -15.64 -4.17
N GLU A 74 -9.87 -14.82 -5.22
CA GLU A 74 -10.96 -14.78 -6.21
C GLU A 74 -11.13 -16.11 -6.94
N LYS A 75 -10.02 -16.79 -7.26
CA LYS A 75 -10.04 -18.09 -7.94
C LYS A 75 -10.70 -19.19 -7.10
N TYR A 76 -10.40 -19.22 -5.80
CA TYR A 76 -10.80 -20.33 -4.92
C TYR A 76 -12.01 -20.05 -4.03
N THR A 77 -12.57 -18.83 -4.06
CA THR A 77 -13.72 -18.46 -3.23
C THR A 77 -14.85 -17.83 -4.06
N SER A 78 -16.06 -17.88 -3.52
CA SER A 78 -17.24 -17.24 -4.13
C SER A 78 -17.37 -15.75 -3.78
N ASN A 79 -16.76 -15.30 -2.68
CA ASN A 79 -16.80 -13.92 -2.17
C ASN A 79 -15.41 -13.29 -2.10
N GLY A 80 -14.59 -13.49 -3.14
CA GLY A 80 -13.16 -13.14 -3.17
C GLY A 80 -12.89 -11.71 -2.75
N PHE A 81 -13.60 -10.74 -3.29
CA PHE A 81 -13.36 -9.33 -2.96
C PHE A 81 -13.70 -8.99 -1.49
N LYS A 82 -14.75 -9.59 -0.93
CA LYS A 82 -15.10 -9.39 0.49
C LYS A 82 -13.99 -9.89 1.41
N ILE A 83 -13.50 -11.12 1.13
CA ILE A 83 -12.41 -11.73 1.91
C ILE A 83 -11.14 -10.90 1.79
N PHE A 84 -10.77 -10.52 0.57
CA PHE A 84 -9.60 -9.69 0.31
C PHE A 84 -9.65 -8.33 1.02
N ARG A 85 -10.82 -7.67 1.01
CA ARG A 85 -11.01 -6.40 1.72
C ARG A 85 -10.80 -6.54 3.23
N ILE A 86 -11.36 -7.58 3.85
CA ILE A 86 -11.17 -7.84 5.28
C ILE A 86 -9.69 -8.10 5.57
N LEU A 87 -9.04 -8.97 4.79
CA LEU A 87 -7.62 -9.27 4.93
C LEU A 87 -6.75 -8.00 4.80
N SER A 88 -7.03 -7.16 3.81
CA SER A 88 -6.30 -5.91 3.60
C SER A 88 -6.47 -4.94 4.78
N ILE A 89 -7.67 -4.81 5.34
CA ILE A 89 -7.92 -3.96 6.50
C ILE A 89 -7.14 -4.48 7.72
N VAL A 90 -7.16 -5.79 7.95
CA VAL A 90 -6.41 -6.39 9.07
C VAL A 90 -4.91 -6.16 8.89
N LEU A 91 -4.37 -6.43 7.71
CA LEU A 91 -2.93 -6.27 7.45
C LEU A 91 -2.48 -4.82 7.55
N VAL A 92 -3.23 -3.86 6.99
CA VAL A 92 -2.87 -2.45 7.12
C VAL A 92 -2.95 -2.00 8.57
N THR A 93 -3.97 -2.39 9.31
CA THR A 93 -4.09 -2.04 10.74
C THR A 93 -2.89 -2.54 11.54
N LEU A 94 -2.46 -3.77 11.31
CA LEU A 94 -1.25 -4.32 11.96
C LEU A 94 0.01 -3.57 11.50
N SER A 95 0.09 -3.16 10.23
CA SER A 95 1.25 -2.43 9.71
C SER A 95 1.41 -1.03 10.31
N LEU A 96 0.33 -0.42 10.84
CA LEU A 96 0.39 0.91 11.47
C LEU A 96 1.23 0.94 12.76
N ILE A 97 1.45 -0.21 13.38
CA ILE A 97 2.30 -0.33 14.57
C ILE A 97 3.78 -0.30 14.16
N SER A 98 4.11 -0.79 12.98
CA SER A 98 5.48 -1.00 12.51
C SER A 98 6.38 0.25 12.58
N PRO A 99 5.98 1.46 12.13
CA PRO A 99 6.84 2.63 12.22
C PRO A 99 7.24 2.99 13.66
N PHE A 100 6.36 2.73 14.63
CA PHE A 100 6.62 3.04 16.05
C PHE A 100 7.55 2.03 16.73
N THR A 101 7.58 0.79 16.23
CA THR A 101 8.35 -0.29 16.86
C THR A 101 9.67 -0.58 16.16
N ASN A 102 9.75 -0.34 14.85
CA ASN A 102 10.88 -0.77 14.03
C ASN A 102 11.86 0.36 13.69
N ILE A 103 11.47 1.63 13.89
CA ILE A 103 12.34 2.78 13.57
C ILE A 103 12.87 3.38 14.87
N PRO A 104 14.19 3.30 15.13
CA PRO A 104 14.79 3.90 16.32
C PRO A 104 14.60 5.41 16.34
N ASN A 105 14.28 5.95 17.53
CA ASN A 105 14.13 7.40 17.76
C ASN A 105 13.07 8.08 16.86
N VAL A 106 12.10 7.32 16.33
CA VAL A 106 11.05 7.86 15.50
C VAL A 106 10.22 8.89 16.27
N THR A 107 9.94 10.03 15.65
CA THR A 107 8.97 10.99 16.20
C THR A 107 7.55 10.58 15.84
N PHE A 108 6.59 11.03 16.65
CA PHE A 108 5.16 10.75 16.37
C PHE A 108 4.74 11.24 14.98
N GLY A 109 5.13 12.47 14.62
CA GLY A 109 4.81 13.02 13.29
C GLY A 109 5.40 12.21 12.14
N TYR A 110 6.65 11.76 12.25
CA TYR A 110 7.32 10.91 11.27
C TYR A 110 6.56 9.58 11.08
N ALA A 111 6.26 8.89 12.18
CA ALA A 111 5.53 7.63 12.14
C ALA A 111 4.11 7.79 11.56
N MET A 112 3.43 8.90 11.87
CA MET A 112 2.11 9.18 11.33
C MET A 112 2.12 9.41 9.81
N VAL A 113 3.13 10.10 9.27
CA VAL A 113 3.28 10.25 7.81
C VAL A 113 3.46 8.89 7.13
N LEU A 114 4.30 8.02 7.68
CA LEU A 114 4.47 6.66 7.15
C LEU A 114 3.17 5.85 7.23
N ASN A 115 2.41 5.99 8.31
CA ASN A 115 1.11 5.33 8.45
C ASN A 115 0.10 5.80 7.39
N VAL A 116 0.04 7.10 7.11
CA VAL A 116 -0.79 7.64 6.02
C VAL A 116 -0.37 7.02 4.68
N MET A 117 0.93 6.89 4.42
CA MET A 117 1.42 6.24 3.19
C MET A 117 0.99 4.77 3.08
N HIS A 118 0.98 4.01 4.20
CA HIS A 118 0.47 2.64 4.21
C HIS A 118 -1.04 2.57 3.89
N ILE A 119 -1.82 3.48 4.48
CA ILE A 119 -3.26 3.56 4.23
C ILE A 119 -3.54 3.90 2.76
N ILE A 120 -2.76 4.79 2.14
CA ILE A 120 -2.90 5.14 0.72
C ILE A 120 -2.67 3.90 -0.15
N VAL A 121 -1.61 3.14 0.07
CA VAL A 121 -1.32 1.92 -0.71
C VAL A 121 -2.47 0.91 -0.63
N ALA A 122 -2.96 0.63 0.57
CA ALA A 122 -4.08 -0.29 0.76
C ALA A 122 -5.38 0.23 0.16
N GLY A 123 -5.66 1.52 0.33
CA GLY A 123 -6.85 2.20 -0.20
C GLY A 123 -6.90 2.19 -1.73
N GLU A 124 -5.79 2.54 -2.38
CA GLU A 124 -5.67 2.52 -3.84
C GLU A 124 -5.83 1.09 -4.40
N LEU A 125 -5.19 0.12 -3.77
CA LEU A 125 -5.31 -1.27 -4.18
C LEU A 125 -6.76 -1.77 -4.09
N LEU A 126 -7.44 -1.52 -2.97
CA LEU A 126 -8.84 -1.88 -2.78
C LEU A 126 -9.77 -1.15 -3.76
N TYR A 127 -9.49 0.12 -4.03
CA TYR A 127 -10.27 0.92 -4.97
C TYR A 127 -10.17 0.37 -6.41
N PHE A 128 -8.97 0.19 -6.94
CA PHE A 128 -8.78 -0.25 -8.33
C PHE A 128 -9.23 -1.69 -8.56
N ILE A 129 -8.98 -2.60 -7.61
CA ILE A 129 -9.50 -3.96 -7.69
C ILE A 129 -11.03 -3.95 -7.58
N GLY A 130 -11.60 -3.23 -6.62
CA GLY A 130 -13.04 -3.11 -6.43
C GLY A 130 -13.76 -2.54 -7.64
N LYS A 131 -13.16 -1.55 -8.31
CA LYS A 131 -13.68 -1.00 -9.58
C LYS A 131 -13.72 -2.07 -10.69
N LYS A 132 -12.71 -2.94 -10.79
CA LYS A 132 -12.71 -4.05 -11.76
C LYS A 132 -13.75 -5.11 -11.43
N VAL A 133 -13.92 -5.44 -10.16
CA VAL A 133 -14.96 -6.39 -9.70
C VAL A 133 -16.35 -5.86 -10.04
N LYS A 134 -16.64 -4.60 -9.72
CA LYS A 134 -17.95 -3.98 -10.02
C LYS A 134 -18.24 -3.89 -11.52
N ALA A 135 -17.22 -3.64 -12.34
CA ALA A 135 -17.40 -3.56 -13.79
C ALA A 135 -17.74 -4.89 -14.46
N LYS A 136 -17.58 -6.02 -13.74
CA LYS A 136 -17.91 -7.36 -14.20
C LYS A 136 -19.16 -7.96 -13.54
N ALA A 137 -19.67 -7.31 -12.50
CA ALA A 137 -20.90 -7.73 -11.83
C ALA A 137 -22.13 -7.25 -12.60
#